data_c9379332170810bcc0b907a1c25d905b
#
_entry.id   c9379332170810bcc0b907a1c25d905b
#
_cell.length_a   1.000
_cell.length_b   1.000
_cell.length_c   1.000
_cell.angle_alpha   90.00
_cell.angle_beta   90.00
_cell.angle_gamma   90.00
#
_symmetry.space_group_name_H-M   'P 1'
#
loop_
_entity.id
_entity.type
_entity.pdbx_description
1 polymer ?
#
loop_
_entity_poly.entity_id
_entity_poly.type
_entity_poly.pdbx_seq_one_letter_code
_entity_poly.pdbx_strand_id
1 'polypeptide(L)'
;MQRSREVLGIAVIVGVGLLFALGNTLANLAYAGGSDPVSLSTARFLFPAIALAAILALAGKPPTLPRRDAVVALALGIVTAVYTLALLSAIEILPVALAVLIFFLFPILTSVILAVVGWERLPLTTIAAGVLAFAGLALALGVNRQALSVVGVIYGGIAALGLAIVSAVSSRIIRSGDPRPVTLYILAMASAVAIVIVLFRGEYLLPHTVSGWWGFGGSVLFSGIAM
;
A
#
# COMPACT_ATOMS: atom_id res chain seq x y z
N MET A 1 -0.31 -26.81 -18.97
CA MET A 1 -0.56 -25.35 -19.12
C MET A 1 -1.15 -24.70 -17.87
N GLN A 2 -2.12 -25.29 -17.17
CA GLN A 2 -2.73 -24.73 -15.94
C GLN A 2 -1.71 -24.57 -14.80
N ARG A 3 -0.93 -25.62 -14.51
CA ARG A 3 0.09 -25.63 -13.46
C ARG A 3 1.21 -24.58 -13.67
N SER A 4 1.57 -24.31 -14.93
CA SER A 4 2.57 -23.26 -15.23
C SER A 4 2.04 -21.85 -15.00
N ARG A 5 0.73 -21.61 -15.20
CA ARG A 5 0.08 -20.33 -14.92
C ARG A 5 -0.06 -20.09 -13.41
N GLU A 6 -0.34 -21.15 -12.65
CA GLU A 6 -0.42 -21.09 -11.18
C GLU A 6 0.95 -20.78 -10.56
N VAL A 7 2.02 -21.46 -11.03
CA VAL A 7 3.38 -21.20 -10.58
C VAL A 7 3.82 -19.77 -10.91
N LEU A 8 3.52 -19.29 -12.13
CA LEU A 8 3.82 -17.91 -12.51
C LEU A 8 3.06 -16.91 -11.63
N GLY A 9 1.77 -17.16 -11.33
CA GLY A 9 0.98 -16.32 -10.44
C GLY A 9 1.57 -16.24 -9.04
N ILE A 10 1.98 -17.38 -8.48
CA ILE A 10 2.64 -17.42 -7.16
C ILE A 10 3.96 -16.66 -7.19
N ALA A 11 4.79 -16.86 -8.22
CA ALA A 11 6.06 -16.17 -8.36
C ALA A 11 5.89 -14.64 -8.43
N VAL A 12 4.87 -14.16 -9.16
CA VAL A 12 4.53 -12.73 -9.24
C VAL A 12 4.11 -12.19 -7.88
N ILE A 13 3.23 -12.90 -7.16
CA ILE A 13 2.76 -12.47 -5.83
C ILE A 13 3.93 -12.39 -4.84
N VAL A 14 4.80 -13.40 -4.82
CA VAL A 14 6.00 -13.39 -3.97
C VAL A 14 6.92 -12.24 -4.35
N GLY A 15 7.14 -12.01 -5.66
CA GLY A 15 7.95 -10.90 -6.16
C GLY A 15 7.41 -9.53 -5.71
N VAL A 16 6.11 -9.31 -5.86
CA VAL A 16 5.44 -8.07 -5.39
C VAL A 16 5.58 -7.91 -3.89
N GLY A 17 5.40 -8.99 -3.11
CA GLY A 17 5.60 -8.97 -1.66
C GLY A 17 7.03 -8.60 -1.24
N LEU A 18 8.04 -9.12 -1.93
CA LEU A 18 9.45 -8.77 -1.70
C LEU A 18 9.74 -7.30 -2.04
N LEU A 19 9.24 -6.81 -3.16
CA LEU A 19 9.38 -5.39 -3.55
C LEU A 19 8.72 -4.47 -2.53
N PHE A 20 7.52 -4.84 -2.06
CA PHE A 20 6.83 -4.08 -1.02
C PHE A 20 7.60 -4.06 0.30
N ALA A 21 8.13 -5.20 0.73
CA ALA A 21 8.95 -5.29 1.95
C ALA A 21 10.23 -4.45 1.83
N LEU A 22 10.94 -4.54 0.70
CA LEU A 22 12.13 -3.72 0.43
C LEU A 22 11.79 -2.22 0.44
N GLY A 23 10.71 -1.81 -0.23
CA GLY A 23 10.27 -0.43 -0.28
C GLY A 23 9.98 0.14 1.12
N ASN A 24 9.36 -0.63 2.01
CA ASN A 24 9.08 -0.20 3.38
C ASN A 24 10.33 -0.18 4.28
N THR A 25 11.24 -1.13 4.10
CA THR A 25 12.53 -1.11 4.81
C THR A 25 13.37 0.09 4.41
N LEU A 26 13.39 0.44 3.13
CA LEU A 26 14.10 1.59 2.61
C LEU A 26 13.46 2.93 3.04
N ALA A 27 12.15 2.95 3.35
CA ALA A 27 11.50 4.13 3.93
C ALA A 27 12.14 4.54 5.27
N ASN A 28 12.46 3.58 6.13
CA ASN A 28 13.17 3.86 7.38
C ASN A 28 14.53 4.52 7.15
N LEU A 29 15.26 4.08 6.11
CA LEU A 29 16.53 4.68 5.74
C LEU A 29 16.36 6.12 5.22
N ALA A 30 15.26 6.41 4.52
CA ALA A 30 14.92 7.76 4.09
C ALA A 30 14.65 8.69 5.29
N TYR A 31 13.95 8.19 6.32
CA TYR A 31 13.69 8.94 7.56
C TYR A 31 14.95 9.21 8.36
N ALA A 32 15.83 8.22 8.49
CA ALA A 32 17.15 8.42 9.07
C ALA A 32 17.99 9.47 8.32
N GLY A 33 17.71 9.68 7.03
CA GLY A 33 18.32 10.71 6.20
C GLY A 33 17.67 12.09 6.29
N GLY A 34 16.56 12.25 7.04
CA GLY A 34 15.88 13.54 7.25
C GLY A 34 14.60 13.75 6.44
N SER A 35 14.12 12.74 5.71
CA SER A 35 12.79 12.78 5.07
C SER A 35 11.68 12.49 6.09
N ASP A 36 10.42 12.70 5.67
CA ASP A 36 9.23 12.43 6.48
C ASP A 36 8.18 11.60 5.71
N PRO A 37 7.18 11.01 6.42
CA PRO A 37 6.14 10.21 5.80
C PRO A 37 5.35 10.91 4.71
N VAL A 38 5.10 12.21 4.85
CA VAL A 38 4.29 13.00 3.89
C VAL A 38 5.07 13.19 2.58
N SER A 39 6.34 13.62 2.69
CA SER A 39 7.21 13.83 1.53
C SER A 39 7.46 12.53 0.77
N LEU A 40 7.74 11.46 1.51
CA LEU A 40 7.95 10.14 0.91
C LEU A 40 6.68 9.60 0.24
N SER A 41 5.49 9.73 0.88
CA SER A 41 4.21 9.30 0.29
C SER A 41 3.92 10.04 -1.00
N THR A 42 4.15 11.35 -1.03
CA THR A 42 3.94 12.17 -2.22
C THR A 42 4.74 11.63 -3.40
N ALA A 43 6.02 11.35 -3.20
CA ALA A 43 6.86 10.77 -4.23
C ALA A 43 6.39 9.35 -4.63
N ARG A 44 6.01 8.51 -3.66
CA ARG A 44 5.52 7.13 -3.88
C ARG A 44 4.23 7.06 -4.69
N PHE A 45 3.42 8.10 -4.70
CA PHE A 45 2.21 8.17 -5.54
C PHE A 45 2.47 8.86 -6.88
N LEU A 46 3.18 9.99 -6.85
CA LEU A 46 3.36 10.84 -8.01
C LEU A 46 4.19 10.15 -9.11
N PHE A 47 5.33 9.55 -8.77
CA PHE A 47 6.19 8.90 -9.76
C PHE A 47 5.51 7.72 -10.45
N PRO A 48 4.88 6.76 -9.75
CA PRO A 48 4.14 5.69 -10.42
C PRO A 48 2.93 6.18 -11.22
N ALA A 49 2.24 7.24 -10.75
CA ALA A 49 1.13 7.83 -11.51
C ALA A 49 1.62 8.38 -12.86
N ILE A 50 2.72 9.15 -12.87
CA ILE A 50 3.33 9.68 -14.09
C ILE A 50 3.81 8.54 -14.99
N ALA A 51 4.50 7.54 -14.43
CA ALA A 51 4.99 6.40 -15.19
C ALA A 51 3.83 5.61 -15.85
N LEU A 52 2.77 5.34 -15.10
CA LEU A 52 1.60 4.63 -15.62
C LEU A 52 0.85 5.45 -16.67
N ALA A 53 0.70 6.77 -16.46
CA ALA A 53 0.13 7.67 -17.44
C ALA A 53 0.93 7.68 -18.74
N ALA A 54 2.27 7.73 -18.64
CA ALA A 54 3.16 7.67 -19.81
C ALA A 54 3.04 6.32 -20.55
N ILE A 55 2.99 5.21 -19.82
CA ILE A 55 2.81 3.87 -20.41
C ILE A 55 1.48 3.78 -21.16
N LEU A 56 0.38 4.27 -20.58
CA LEU A 56 -0.94 4.28 -21.23
C LEU A 56 -0.95 5.17 -22.49
N ALA A 57 -0.34 6.35 -22.41
CA ALA A 57 -0.22 7.26 -23.55
C ALA A 57 0.59 6.64 -24.70
N LEU A 58 1.75 6.04 -24.39
CA LEU A 58 2.60 5.38 -25.38
C LEU A 58 1.91 4.13 -26.00
N ALA A 59 1.08 3.45 -25.21
CA ALA A 59 0.29 2.30 -25.68
C ALA A 59 -0.95 2.71 -26.52
N GLY A 60 -1.21 4.00 -26.69
CA GLY A 60 -2.38 4.51 -27.39
C GLY A 60 -3.72 4.15 -26.73
N LYS A 61 -3.70 3.82 -25.43
CA LYS A 61 -4.88 3.44 -24.66
C LYS A 61 -5.36 4.64 -23.83
N PRO A 62 -6.54 5.20 -24.13
CA PRO A 62 -7.07 6.29 -23.31
C PRO A 62 -7.41 5.75 -21.91
N PRO A 63 -7.06 6.49 -20.84
CA PRO A 63 -7.36 6.11 -19.46
C PRO A 63 -8.82 6.43 -19.10
N THR A 64 -9.77 6.00 -19.94
CA THR A 64 -11.20 6.30 -19.75
C THR A 64 -11.84 5.23 -18.90
N LEU A 65 -12.59 5.68 -17.87
CA LEU A 65 -13.43 4.84 -17.04
C LEU A 65 -14.89 5.31 -17.13
N PRO A 66 -15.87 4.40 -16.98
CA PRO A 66 -17.25 4.79 -16.73
C PRO A 66 -17.31 5.74 -15.52
N ARG A 67 -18.17 6.75 -15.59
CA ARG A 67 -18.26 7.78 -14.54
C ARG A 67 -18.39 7.22 -13.13
N ARG A 68 -19.16 6.15 -12.97
CA ARG A 68 -19.34 5.46 -11.69
C ARG A 68 -18.00 4.90 -11.17
N ASP A 69 -17.27 4.18 -12.01
CA ASP A 69 -16.02 3.52 -11.64
C ASP A 69 -14.91 4.55 -11.40
N ALA A 70 -14.91 5.65 -12.16
CA ALA A 70 -14.00 6.77 -11.96
C ALA A 70 -14.21 7.43 -10.58
N VAL A 71 -15.46 7.69 -10.18
CA VAL A 71 -15.78 8.26 -8.85
C VAL A 71 -15.33 7.31 -7.73
N VAL A 72 -15.58 6.01 -7.88
CA VAL A 72 -15.16 5.03 -6.88
C VAL A 72 -13.63 4.93 -6.84
N ALA A 73 -12.94 4.92 -7.99
CA ALA A 73 -11.48 4.91 -8.04
C ALA A 73 -10.87 6.15 -7.38
N LEU A 74 -11.46 7.34 -7.60
CA LEU A 74 -11.02 8.57 -6.93
C LEU A 74 -11.24 8.49 -5.41
N ALA A 75 -12.40 7.99 -4.95
CA ALA A 75 -12.64 7.79 -3.52
C ALA A 75 -11.64 6.80 -2.89
N LEU A 76 -11.34 5.70 -3.60
CA LEU A 76 -10.29 4.76 -3.18
C LEU A 76 -8.90 5.41 -3.17
N GLY A 77 -8.64 6.38 -4.03
CA GLY A 77 -7.40 7.16 -4.02
C GLY A 77 -7.22 7.95 -2.72
N ILE A 78 -8.29 8.55 -2.19
CA ILE A 78 -8.27 9.21 -0.87
C ILE A 78 -7.95 8.20 0.23
N VAL A 79 -8.63 7.05 0.24
CA VAL A 79 -8.35 5.98 1.22
C VAL A 79 -6.92 5.49 1.09
N THR A 80 -6.40 5.38 -0.15
CA THR A 80 -5.01 4.98 -0.42
C THR A 80 -4.01 5.98 0.15
N ALA A 81 -4.24 7.28 0.00
CA ALA A 81 -3.41 8.31 0.61
C ALA A 81 -3.39 8.18 2.14
N VAL A 82 -4.57 8.03 2.76
CA VAL A 82 -4.70 7.92 4.22
C VAL A 82 -4.00 6.67 4.75
N TYR A 83 -4.24 5.49 4.17
CA TYR A 83 -3.63 4.28 4.70
C TYR A 83 -2.11 4.23 4.46
N THR A 84 -1.63 4.76 3.35
CA THR A 84 -0.18 4.80 3.09
C THR A 84 0.52 5.77 4.03
N LEU A 85 -0.04 6.95 4.24
CA LEU A 85 0.47 7.90 5.24
C LEU A 85 0.49 7.27 6.63
N ALA A 86 -0.60 6.60 7.02
CA ALA A 86 -0.67 5.91 8.30
C ALA A 86 0.40 4.80 8.41
N LEU A 87 0.61 3.98 7.35
CA LEU A 87 1.65 2.97 7.35
C LEU A 87 3.05 3.58 7.52
N LEU A 88 3.35 4.63 6.75
CA LEU A 88 4.65 5.28 6.80
C LEU A 88 4.88 5.99 8.14
N SER A 89 3.85 6.60 8.73
CA SER A 89 3.91 7.14 10.09
C SER A 89 4.08 6.03 11.15
N ALA A 90 3.49 4.86 10.94
CA ALA A 90 3.74 3.70 11.81
C ALA A 90 5.20 3.25 11.74
N ILE A 91 5.80 3.21 10.54
CA ILE A 91 7.21 2.84 10.30
C ILE A 91 8.18 3.86 10.91
N GLU A 92 7.79 5.14 10.98
CA GLU A 92 8.59 6.18 11.64
C GLU A 92 8.67 5.98 13.17
N ILE A 93 7.59 5.49 13.78
CA ILE A 93 7.43 5.39 15.25
C ILE A 93 7.77 3.99 15.78
N LEU A 94 7.47 2.95 15.00
CA LEU A 94 7.65 1.55 15.36
C LEU A 94 8.81 0.92 14.59
N PRO A 95 9.43 -0.15 15.11
CA PRO A 95 10.26 -1.01 14.28
C PRO A 95 9.50 -1.45 13.02
N VAL A 96 10.14 -1.37 11.86
CA VAL A 96 9.52 -1.68 10.55
C VAL A 96 8.81 -3.04 10.57
N ALA A 97 9.45 -4.04 11.18
CA ALA A 97 8.90 -5.39 11.32
C ALA A 97 7.54 -5.39 12.04
N LEU A 98 7.41 -4.59 13.09
CA LEU A 98 6.17 -4.50 13.88
C LEU A 98 5.08 -3.72 13.12
N ALA A 99 5.44 -2.60 12.47
CA ALA A 99 4.50 -1.83 11.66
C ALA A 99 3.94 -2.68 10.52
N VAL A 100 4.81 -3.43 9.83
CA VAL A 100 4.44 -4.34 8.74
C VAL A 100 3.61 -5.52 9.26
N LEU A 101 3.94 -6.07 10.44
CA LEU A 101 3.14 -7.13 11.06
C LEU A 101 1.69 -6.68 11.29
N ILE A 102 1.49 -5.50 11.88
CA ILE A 102 0.14 -4.95 12.10
C ILE A 102 -0.56 -4.71 10.77
N PHE A 103 0.16 -4.18 9.79
CA PHE A 103 -0.38 -3.96 8.45
C PHE A 103 -0.87 -5.25 7.78
N PHE A 104 -0.18 -6.38 7.99
CA PHE A 104 -0.58 -7.70 7.47
C PHE A 104 -1.86 -8.28 8.10
N LEU A 105 -2.54 -7.55 8.97
CA LEU A 105 -3.92 -7.86 9.35
C LEU A 105 -4.92 -7.60 8.20
N PHE A 106 -4.52 -6.83 7.16
CA PHE A 106 -5.42 -6.44 6.08
C PHE A 106 -6.12 -7.60 5.36
N PRO A 107 -5.53 -8.80 5.13
CA PRO A 107 -6.26 -9.87 4.45
C PRO A 107 -7.42 -10.42 5.28
N ILE A 108 -7.22 -10.49 6.61
CA ILE A 108 -8.27 -10.89 7.55
C ILE A 108 -9.39 -9.85 7.55
N LEU A 109 -9.03 -8.56 7.65
CA LEU A 109 -9.99 -7.46 7.62
C LEU A 109 -10.73 -7.39 6.27
N THR A 110 -10.04 -7.63 5.15
CA THR A 110 -10.68 -7.72 3.82
C THR A 110 -11.74 -8.80 3.79
N SER A 111 -11.41 -10.00 4.28
CA SER A 111 -12.35 -11.12 4.33
C SER A 111 -13.55 -10.83 5.24
N VAL A 112 -13.33 -10.19 6.38
CA VAL A 112 -14.40 -9.76 7.29
C VAL A 112 -15.30 -8.72 6.60
N ILE A 113 -14.74 -7.70 5.95
CA ILE A 113 -15.50 -6.69 5.21
C ILE A 113 -16.38 -7.35 4.14
N LEU A 114 -15.80 -8.24 3.32
CA LEU A 114 -16.53 -8.94 2.27
C LEU A 114 -17.70 -9.77 2.82
N ALA A 115 -17.51 -10.37 3.98
CA ALA A 115 -18.55 -11.16 4.66
C ALA A 115 -19.65 -10.28 5.27
N VAL A 116 -19.29 -9.20 5.97
CA VAL A 116 -20.24 -8.26 6.60
C VAL A 116 -21.13 -7.59 5.55
N VAL A 117 -20.53 -7.21 4.40
CA VAL A 117 -21.28 -6.63 3.28
C VAL A 117 -22.10 -7.68 2.51
N GLY A 118 -21.96 -8.96 2.86
CA GLY A 118 -22.68 -10.07 2.21
C GLY A 118 -22.18 -10.40 0.80
N TRP A 119 -20.97 -9.96 0.47
CA TRP A 119 -20.40 -10.20 -0.86
C TRP A 119 -19.73 -11.57 -0.98
N GLU A 120 -19.27 -12.12 0.12
CA GLU A 120 -18.67 -13.46 0.19
C GLU A 120 -19.03 -14.14 1.52
N ARG A 121 -19.01 -15.47 1.52
CA ARG A 121 -19.12 -16.24 2.77
C ARG A 121 -17.73 -16.38 3.38
N LEU A 122 -17.62 -16.15 4.68
CA LEU A 122 -16.36 -16.30 5.41
C LEU A 122 -16.28 -17.74 5.97
N PRO A 123 -15.58 -18.66 5.31
CA PRO A 123 -15.39 -19.99 5.87
C PRO A 123 -14.46 -19.92 7.07
N LEU A 124 -14.76 -20.68 8.11
CA LEU A 124 -13.96 -20.73 9.34
C LEU A 124 -12.48 -21.08 9.07
N THR A 125 -12.24 -21.87 8.03
CA THR A 125 -10.89 -22.21 7.55
C THR A 125 -10.07 -21.00 7.14
N THR A 126 -10.68 -20.00 6.50
CA THR A 126 -10.00 -18.75 6.09
C THR A 126 -9.60 -17.93 7.31
N ILE A 127 -10.49 -17.83 8.32
CA ILE A 127 -10.19 -17.14 9.58
C ILE A 127 -9.04 -17.87 10.29
N ALA A 128 -9.15 -19.18 10.45
CA ALA A 128 -8.12 -19.99 11.12
C ALA A 128 -6.76 -19.89 10.42
N ALA A 129 -6.73 -19.96 9.08
CA ALA A 129 -5.50 -19.80 8.30
C ALA A 129 -4.90 -18.39 8.47
N GLY A 130 -5.72 -17.34 8.44
CA GLY A 130 -5.28 -15.97 8.65
C GLY A 130 -4.70 -15.74 10.04
N VAL A 131 -5.37 -16.23 11.08
CA VAL A 131 -4.89 -16.15 12.47
C VAL A 131 -3.58 -16.91 12.64
N LEU A 132 -3.48 -18.10 12.06
CA LEU A 132 -2.27 -18.94 12.15
C LEU A 132 -1.10 -18.27 11.42
N ALA A 133 -1.33 -17.70 10.23
CA ALA A 133 -0.31 -16.98 9.47
C ALA A 133 0.18 -15.74 10.24
N PHE A 134 -0.75 -14.97 10.84
CA PHE A 134 -0.41 -13.80 11.66
C PHE A 134 0.37 -14.19 12.92
N ALA A 135 -0.04 -15.25 13.62
CA ALA A 135 0.67 -15.74 14.79
C ALA A 135 2.09 -16.25 14.43
N GLY A 136 2.22 -16.96 13.32
CA GLY A 136 3.52 -17.39 12.80
C GLY A 136 4.44 -16.22 12.47
N LEU A 137 3.94 -15.19 11.84
CA LEU A 137 4.68 -13.97 11.52
C LEU A 137 5.09 -13.21 12.79
N ALA A 138 4.19 -13.09 13.77
CA ALA A 138 4.48 -12.46 15.06
C ALA A 138 5.59 -13.17 15.82
N LEU A 139 5.59 -14.52 15.81
CA LEU A 139 6.65 -15.33 16.41
C LEU A 139 7.98 -15.17 15.67
N ALA A 140 7.96 -15.18 14.33
CA ALA A 140 9.15 -15.04 13.50
C ALA A 140 9.85 -13.67 13.69
N LEU A 141 9.07 -12.62 13.92
CA LEU A 141 9.59 -11.27 14.10
C LEU A 141 10.06 -10.96 15.53
N GLY A 142 9.85 -11.86 16.49
CA GLY A 142 10.31 -11.69 17.88
C GLY A 142 9.83 -10.38 18.52
N VAL A 143 8.54 -10.07 18.39
CA VAL A 143 7.95 -8.79 18.83
C VAL A 143 8.25 -8.52 20.31
N ASN A 144 9.06 -7.48 20.57
CA ASN A 144 9.36 -7.04 21.93
C ASN A 144 8.32 -6.02 22.39
N ARG A 145 7.68 -6.29 23.54
CA ARG A 145 6.65 -5.42 24.14
C ARG A 145 7.16 -4.02 24.47
N GLN A 146 8.46 -3.86 24.71
CA GLN A 146 9.07 -2.55 25.04
C GLN A 146 9.11 -1.58 23.87
N ALA A 147 8.96 -2.05 22.62
CA ALA A 147 8.93 -1.25 21.41
C ALA A 147 7.51 -0.84 20.97
N LEU A 148 6.48 -1.15 21.78
CA LEU A 148 5.09 -0.86 21.46
C LEU A 148 4.74 0.61 21.80
N SER A 149 4.55 1.42 20.74
CA SER A 149 3.90 2.73 20.84
C SER A 149 2.42 2.58 20.48
N VAL A 150 1.53 3.01 21.39
CA VAL A 150 0.07 2.98 21.14
C VAL A 150 -0.28 3.76 19.87
N VAL A 151 0.34 4.92 19.67
CA VAL A 151 0.13 5.76 18.48
C VAL A 151 0.55 5.02 17.20
N GLY A 152 1.71 4.36 17.21
CA GLY A 152 2.18 3.58 16.09
C GLY A 152 1.29 2.38 15.76
N VAL A 153 0.75 1.70 16.79
CA VAL A 153 -0.22 0.60 16.62
C VAL A 153 -1.53 1.10 16.00
N ILE A 154 -2.02 2.26 16.43
CA ILE A 154 -3.22 2.89 15.84
C ILE A 154 -2.98 3.20 14.36
N TYR A 155 -1.85 3.81 14.02
CA TYR A 155 -1.48 4.07 12.62
C TYR A 155 -1.39 2.79 11.78
N GLY A 156 -0.76 1.73 12.31
CA GLY A 156 -0.71 0.42 11.65
C GLY A 156 -2.10 -0.18 11.44
N GLY A 157 -3.00 -0.06 12.41
CA GLY A 157 -4.39 -0.50 12.33
C GLY A 157 -5.20 0.27 11.27
N ILE A 158 -5.05 1.60 11.23
CA ILE A 158 -5.66 2.45 10.20
C ILE A 158 -5.15 2.03 8.81
N ALA A 159 -3.85 1.78 8.69
CA ALA A 159 -3.25 1.33 7.45
C ALA A 159 -3.81 -0.02 6.98
N ALA A 160 -3.91 -0.99 7.88
CA ALA A 160 -4.46 -2.32 7.58
C ALA A 160 -5.94 -2.23 7.15
N LEU A 161 -6.75 -1.44 7.86
CA LEU A 161 -8.16 -1.24 7.54
C LEU A 161 -8.34 -0.53 6.20
N GLY A 162 -7.56 0.51 5.94
CA GLY A 162 -7.61 1.25 4.68
C GLY A 162 -7.28 0.37 3.48
N LEU A 163 -6.20 -0.43 3.55
CA LEU A 163 -5.88 -1.38 2.48
C LEU A 163 -6.96 -2.46 2.33
N ALA A 164 -7.55 -2.94 3.43
CA ALA A 164 -8.64 -3.89 3.39
C ALA A 164 -9.85 -3.34 2.63
N ILE A 165 -10.22 -2.08 2.86
CA ILE A 165 -11.30 -1.39 2.14
C ILE A 165 -10.97 -1.28 0.65
N VAL A 166 -9.75 -0.79 0.33
CA VAL A 166 -9.31 -0.67 -1.08
C VAL A 166 -9.34 -2.02 -1.77
N SER A 167 -8.83 -3.08 -1.15
CA SER A 167 -8.81 -4.44 -1.71
C SER A 167 -10.23 -4.99 -1.93
N ALA A 168 -11.12 -4.84 -0.94
CA ALA A 168 -12.50 -5.32 -1.04
C ALA A 168 -13.28 -4.62 -2.15
N VAL A 169 -13.17 -3.30 -2.26
CA VAL A 169 -13.90 -2.51 -3.26
C VAL A 169 -13.29 -2.66 -4.65
N SER A 170 -11.96 -2.62 -4.78
CA SER A 170 -11.27 -2.79 -6.07
C SER A 170 -11.59 -4.13 -6.72
N SER A 171 -11.71 -5.21 -5.94
CA SER A 171 -12.08 -6.53 -6.45
C SER A 171 -13.44 -6.57 -7.14
N ARG A 172 -14.31 -5.59 -6.86
CA ARG A 172 -15.63 -5.46 -7.48
C ARG A 172 -15.65 -4.58 -8.72
N ILE A 173 -14.80 -3.55 -8.78
CA ILE A 173 -14.72 -2.63 -9.91
C ILE A 173 -13.97 -3.28 -11.08
N ILE A 174 -12.90 -4.02 -10.80
CA ILE A 174 -11.96 -4.57 -11.80
C ILE A 174 -12.50 -5.86 -12.47
N ARG A 175 -13.74 -6.26 -12.19
CA ARG A 175 -14.31 -7.53 -12.68
C ARG A 175 -14.39 -7.70 -14.21
N SER A 176 -14.36 -6.64 -14.99
CA SER A 176 -14.65 -6.69 -16.43
C SER A 176 -13.77 -5.84 -17.33
N GLY A 177 -12.64 -5.30 -16.86
CA GLY A 177 -11.84 -4.38 -17.63
C GLY A 177 -10.32 -4.40 -17.38
N ASP A 178 -9.61 -3.55 -18.07
CA ASP A 178 -8.19 -3.29 -17.83
C ASP A 178 -8.04 -2.60 -16.45
N PRO A 179 -7.23 -3.15 -15.51
CA PRO A 179 -7.04 -2.55 -14.19
C PRO A 179 -6.22 -1.25 -14.22
N ARG A 180 -5.46 -1.01 -15.28
CA ARG A 180 -4.54 0.13 -15.39
C ARG A 180 -5.20 1.50 -15.26
N PRO A 181 -6.34 1.81 -15.94
CA PRO A 181 -7.03 3.07 -15.72
C PRO A 181 -7.49 3.26 -14.27
N VAL A 182 -8.02 2.21 -13.62
CA VAL A 182 -8.45 2.28 -12.22
C VAL A 182 -7.27 2.63 -11.31
N THR A 183 -6.13 1.94 -11.47
CA THR A 183 -4.91 2.21 -10.73
C THR A 183 -4.42 3.65 -10.95
N LEU A 184 -4.47 4.15 -12.20
CA LEU A 184 -4.08 5.53 -12.50
C LEU A 184 -4.96 6.54 -11.76
N TYR A 185 -6.29 6.37 -11.73
CA TYR A 185 -7.19 7.27 -11.01
C TYR A 185 -6.95 7.23 -9.50
N ILE A 186 -6.72 6.05 -8.93
CA ILE A 186 -6.35 5.88 -7.52
C ILE A 186 -5.05 6.63 -7.20
N LEU A 187 -3.99 6.41 -7.99
CA LEU A 187 -2.69 7.04 -7.78
C LEU A 187 -2.75 8.56 -8.01
N ALA A 188 -3.47 9.02 -9.02
CA ALA A 188 -3.63 10.46 -9.29
C ALA A 188 -4.32 11.17 -8.12
N MET A 189 -5.41 10.60 -7.60
CA MET A 189 -6.09 11.17 -6.44
C MET A 189 -5.23 11.09 -5.17
N ALA A 190 -4.55 9.97 -4.92
CA ALA A 190 -3.64 9.84 -3.79
C ALA A 190 -2.49 10.86 -3.87
N SER A 191 -1.94 11.09 -5.07
CA SER A 191 -0.94 12.14 -5.32
C SER A 191 -1.51 13.53 -5.02
N ALA A 192 -2.73 13.82 -5.50
CA ALA A 192 -3.38 15.11 -5.26
C ALA A 192 -3.58 15.38 -3.76
N VAL A 193 -4.06 14.38 -3.01
CA VAL A 193 -4.21 14.48 -1.55
C VAL A 193 -2.87 14.73 -0.88
N ALA A 194 -1.83 13.97 -1.24
CA ALA A 194 -0.50 14.12 -0.65
C ALA A 194 0.11 15.50 -0.96
N ILE A 195 -0.04 15.99 -2.20
CA ILE A 195 0.41 17.33 -2.61
C ILE A 195 -0.32 18.41 -1.82
N VAL A 196 -1.65 18.29 -1.66
CA VAL A 196 -2.44 19.24 -0.85
C VAL A 196 -1.91 19.28 0.58
N ILE A 197 -1.62 18.14 1.20
CA ILE A 197 -1.04 18.08 2.56
C ILE A 197 0.32 18.78 2.61
N VAL A 198 1.20 18.55 1.63
CA VAL A 198 2.50 19.23 1.53
C VAL A 198 2.33 20.74 1.43
N LEU A 199 1.39 21.20 0.59
CA LEU A 199 1.13 22.65 0.42
C LEU A 199 0.61 23.29 1.70
N PHE A 200 -0.27 22.61 2.46
CA PHE A 200 -0.75 23.11 3.75
C PHE A 200 0.34 23.13 4.83
N ARG A 201 1.26 22.17 4.80
CA ARG A 201 2.40 22.14 5.73
C ARG A 201 3.46 23.19 5.38
N GLY A 202 3.55 23.62 4.12
CA GLY A 202 4.57 24.52 3.63
C GLY A 202 5.98 23.93 3.55
N GLU A 203 6.13 22.63 3.83
CA GLU A 203 7.43 21.95 3.90
C GLU A 203 7.40 20.65 3.11
N TYR A 204 8.46 20.40 2.36
CA TYR A 204 8.76 19.14 1.68
C TYR A 204 10.17 18.70 2.05
N LEU A 205 10.26 17.70 2.95
CA LEU A 205 11.50 17.27 3.54
C LEU A 205 12.17 16.19 2.68
N LEU A 206 13.26 16.58 2.02
CA LEU A 206 14.10 15.67 1.26
C LEU A 206 15.26 15.16 2.13
N PRO A 207 15.80 13.96 1.84
CA PRO A 207 16.97 13.46 2.56
C PRO A 207 18.19 14.36 2.38
N HIS A 208 18.96 14.53 3.45
CA HIS A 208 20.21 15.29 3.44
C HIS A 208 21.45 14.40 3.31
N THR A 209 21.30 13.08 3.46
CA THR A 209 22.38 12.10 3.42
C THR A 209 22.31 11.24 2.16
N VAL A 210 23.47 10.76 1.68
CA VAL A 210 23.53 9.86 0.52
C VAL A 210 22.74 8.57 0.77
N SER A 211 22.84 7.99 1.97
CA SER A 211 22.08 6.82 2.37
C SER A 211 20.58 7.10 2.40
N GLY A 212 20.15 8.28 2.86
CA GLY A 212 18.76 8.72 2.83
C GLY A 212 18.21 8.82 1.40
N TRP A 213 18.99 9.30 0.44
CA TRP A 213 18.61 9.34 -0.96
C TRP A 213 18.45 7.93 -1.57
N TRP A 214 19.33 6.98 -1.24
CA TRP A 214 19.14 5.58 -1.61
C TRP A 214 17.86 5.00 -1.00
N GLY A 215 17.58 5.33 0.27
CA GLY A 215 16.35 4.95 0.95
C GLY A 215 15.11 5.53 0.28
N PHE A 216 15.12 6.82 0.00
CA PHE A 216 14.01 7.54 -0.62
C PHE A 216 13.73 7.04 -2.05
N GLY A 217 14.75 7.05 -2.92
CA GLY A 217 14.63 6.61 -4.30
C GLY A 217 14.27 5.13 -4.42
N GLY A 218 14.92 4.27 -3.64
CA GLY A 218 14.60 2.84 -3.59
C GLY A 218 13.18 2.58 -3.07
N SER A 219 12.75 3.27 -2.03
CA SER A 219 11.38 3.17 -1.51
C SER A 219 10.33 3.55 -2.56
N VAL A 220 10.56 4.64 -3.29
CA VAL A 220 9.66 5.08 -4.38
C VAL A 220 9.63 4.07 -5.52
N LEU A 221 10.80 3.59 -5.96
CA LEU A 221 10.91 2.66 -7.08
C LEU A 221 10.24 1.31 -6.77
N PHE A 222 10.62 0.68 -5.66
CA PHE A 222 10.11 -0.65 -5.31
C PHE A 222 8.62 -0.64 -4.96
N SER A 223 8.15 0.40 -4.29
CA SER A 223 6.71 0.55 -4.04
C SER A 223 5.93 0.82 -5.31
N GLY A 224 6.48 1.63 -6.23
CA GLY A 224 5.83 1.94 -7.50
C GLY A 224 5.71 0.73 -8.43
N ILE A 225 6.69 -0.19 -8.40
CA ILE A 225 6.62 -1.44 -9.15
C ILE A 225 5.63 -2.42 -8.50
N ALA A 226 5.49 -2.37 -7.16
CA ALA A 226 4.59 -3.25 -6.41
C ALA A 226 3.11 -2.83 -6.51
N MET A 227 2.81 -1.58 -6.89
CA MET A 227 1.46 -1.03 -7.11
C MET A 227 0.97 -1.27 -8.53
#